data_84e8e1467e5e7bfea97f9299383f73a9
#
_entry.id   84e8e1467e5e7bfea97f9299383f73a9
#
_cell.length_a   1.000
_cell.length_b   1.000
_cell.length_c   1.000
_cell.angle_alpha   90.00
_cell.angle_beta   90.00
_cell.angle_gamma   90.00
#
_symmetry.space_group_name_H-M   'P 1'
#
loop_
_entity.id
_entity.type
_entity.pdbx_description
1 polymer ?
#
loop_
_entity_poly.entity_id
_entity_poly.type
_entity_poly.pdbx_seq_one_letter_code
_entity_poly.pdbx_strand_id
1 'polypeptide(L)'
;MIGESFIAYYESVADATPQEVLLCDQHFDVSYKHMLGKLGITVDNSYRKLFFTCPSRNLDEYHDQIAKMAFESEWCRSHAFQSFAPQRELISAKFYIDGEEYFGDVADALEKAESSIYISDWWLSPELYLRRPSSQFPESRLDKVLFRCASQGVKIYIILFKEMYGSLTINSYYSKEVLRRLHRNIYVVRHPDHLAAGVIKWAHHEKMVVVDQRLAFVGGLDLCYGRFDSRSHELADPSSVRWPGKDYSNPLFKDFHGLELPDQDMVDRNVIPRMPWHDIGLRVEGQAARDVARHFIGRWNTCKVNKEQSKESKIPFLTPRADFMPAADVPTSTLLNSASVIVKDIPVLGTHQVQILRSAARWSSGIFTESSILNAYLGLIEEAKHYIYIENQFFITSSTPGVGQVSNKIGLALYNRIKTAHEGKERLHVFVVLPLKPAFEGEVDRPESFALRKVMDFQYRSICRDKGQSLLELLAKDGIPAEQYITFHGLRTYSEMEGALITEQIYIHSKCLIVDDKVAIVGSANLNDRSMLGHRDSEIAACITDAEEISTRMNGKPYRASRSVFEFRCKLFEEHLGLQPSKSPGGLEVQHLHQVVEDPISEAFLHGPWLSTSQNNSL
;
A
#
# COMPACT_ATOMS: atom_id res chain seq x y z
N MET A 1 27.90 -14.94 10.06
CA MET A 1 26.68 -15.70 10.38
C MET A 1 25.95 -16.00 9.07
N ILE A 2 25.58 -17.25 8.86
CA ILE A 2 24.70 -17.66 7.77
C ILE A 2 23.32 -17.83 8.41
N GLY A 3 22.35 -17.04 7.97
CA GLY A 3 20.96 -17.15 8.37
C GLY A 3 20.20 -18.06 7.39
N GLU A 4 18.88 -18.18 7.54
CA GLU A 4 18.03 -19.00 6.65
C GLU A 4 17.88 -18.40 5.24
N SER A 5 18.06 -17.08 5.10
CA SER A 5 17.84 -16.37 3.85
C SER A 5 18.71 -15.12 3.71
N PHE A 6 19.81 -15.05 4.43
CA PHE A 6 20.75 -13.93 4.39
C PHE A 6 22.11 -14.32 4.95
N ILE A 7 23.13 -13.53 4.61
CA ILE A 7 24.46 -13.60 5.24
C ILE A 7 24.70 -12.28 5.97
N ALA A 8 25.22 -12.37 7.19
CA ALA A 8 25.60 -11.20 7.98
C ALA A 8 27.05 -11.34 8.50
N TYR A 9 27.80 -10.26 8.39
CA TYR A 9 29.15 -10.14 8.94
C TYR A 9 29.13 -9.34 10.24
N TYR A 10 29.77 -9.87 11.26
CA TYR A 10 29.99 -9.24 12.56
C TYR A 10 31.49 -9.20 12.83
N GLU A 11 32.02 -8.11 13.40
CA GLU A 11 33.42 -8.02 13.81
C GLU A 11 33.73 -9.00 14.99
N SER A 12 32.75 -9.13 15.88
CA SER A 12 32.83 -10.04 17.04
C SER A 12 31.52 -10.80 17.22
N VAL A 13 31.61 -11.99 17.78
CA VAL A 13 30.43 -12.81 18.18
C VAL A 13 29.57 -12.08 19.23
N ALA A 14 30.16 -11.15 19.97
CA ALA A 14 29.48 -10.37 21.00
C ALA A 14 28.75 -9.13 20.43
N ASP A 15 28.94 -8.78 19.15
CA ASP A 15 28.31 -7.63 18.55
C ASP A 15 26.80 -7.84 18.34
N ALA A 16 26.01 -6.89 18.81
CA ALA A 16 24.56 -6.92 18.67
C ALA A 16 24.06 -6.54 17.26
N THR A 17 24.91 -5.91 16.43
CA THR A 17 24.56 -5.42 15.11
C THR A 17 25.57 -5.84 14.07
N PRO A 18 25.14 -6.33 12.91
CA PRO A 18 26.06 -6.68 11.83
C PRO A 18 26.68 -5.43 11.19
N GLN A 19 27.90 -5.59 10.69
CA GLN A 19 28.60 -4.59 9.88
C GLN A 19 28.18 -4.66 8.40
N GLU A 20 27.72 -5.84 7.96
CA GLU A 20 27.29 -6.11 6.60
C GLU A 20 26.15 -7.13 6.60
N VAL A 21 25.17 -6.95 5.72
CA VAL A 21 24.07 -7.88 5.48
C VAL A 21 23.85 -8.05 3.99
N LEU A 22 23.79 -9.27 3.51
CA LEU A 22 23.41 -9.64 2.15
C LEU A 22 22.18 -10.54 2.20
N LEU A 23 21.06 -10.07 1.64
CA LEU A 23 19.82 -10.84 1.58
C LEU A 23 19.81 -11.75 0.36
N CYS A 24 19.26 -12.95 0.48
CA CYS A 24 18.93 -13.78 -0.66
C CYS A 24 17.90 -13.08 -1.55
N ASP A 25 18.07 -13.17 -2.86
CA ASP A 25 17.12 -12.79 -3.90
C ASP A 25 17.25 -13.74 -5.11
N GLN A 26 16.46 -13.55 -6.15
CA GLN A 26 16.45 -14.41 -7.35
C GLN A 26 17.78 -14.43 -8.12
N HIS A 27 18.73 -13.56 -7.78
CA HIS A 27 20.04 -13.45 -8.40
C HIS A 27 21.17 -13.75 -7.41
N PHE A 28 20.82 -14.38 -6.27
CA PHE A 28 21.81 -14.74 -5.29
C PHE A 28 22.70 -15.88 -5.80
N ASP A 29 24.00 -15.65 -5.78
CA ASP A 29 25.01 -16.62 -6.22
C ASP A 29 26.18 -16.72 -5.25
N VAL A 30 26.78 -17.91 -5.19
CA VAL A 30 27.98 -18.18 -4.42
C VAL A 30 29.01 -18.87 -5.31
N SER A 31 30.24 -18.36 -5.30
CA SER A 31 31.31 -18.90 -6.13
C SER A 31 32.69 -18.72 -5.51
N TYR A 32 33.62 -19.61 -5.87
CA TYR A 32 35.02 -19.45 -5.50
C TYR A 32 35.68 -18.36 -6.34
N LYS A 33 36.53 -17.56 -5.73
CA LYS A 33 37.28 -16.52 -6.42
C LYS A 33 38.68 -16.34 -5.87
N HIS A 34 39.64 -16.16 -6.75
CA HIS A 34 40.97 -15.68 -6.38
C HIS A 34 41.01 -14.16 -6.45
N MET A 35 41.37 -13.51 -5.35
CA MET A 35 41.53 -12.07 -5.27
C MET A 35 42.75 -11.73 -4.41
N LEU A 36 43.64 -10.85 -4.92
CA LEU A 36 44.89 -10.46 -4.24
C LEU A 36 45.75 -11.66 -3.80
N GLY A 37 45.81 -12.71 -4.63
CA GLY A 37 46.62 -13.94 -4.34
C GLY A 37 46.02 -14.90 -3.32
N LYS A 38 44.78 -14.65 -2.83
CA LYS A 38 44.08 -15.51 -1.90
C LYS A 38 42.84 -16.10 -2.56
N LEU A 39 42.62 -17.40 -2.29
CA LEU A 39 41.36 -18.05 -2.64
C LEU A 39 40.33 -17.67 -1.55
N GLY A 40 39.14 -17.33 -1.96
CA GLY A 40 38.03 -16.99 -1.09
C GLY A 40 36.68 -17.29 -1.73
N ILE A 41 35.63 -16.92 -1.04
CA ILE A 41 34.24 -17.06 -1.49
C ILE A 41 33.72 -15.67 -1.88
N THR A 42 33.11 -15.59 -3.05
CA THR A 42 32.30 -14.46 -3.46
C THR A 42 30.84 -14.84 -3.31
N VAL A 43 30.07 -13.94 -2.71
CA VAL A 43 28.63 -14.03 -2.61
C VAL A 43 28.05 -12.74 -3.19
N ASP A 44 27.14 -12.88 -4.12
CA ASP A 44 26.48 -11.75 -4.73
C ASP A 44 24.95 -11.92 -4.82
N ASN A 45 24.28 -10.81 -4.87
CA ASN A 45 22.85 -10.70 -5.18
C ASN A 45 22.63 -9.56 -6.17
N SER A 46 21.38 -9.21 -6.48
CA SER A 46 21.06 -8.10 -7.40
C SER A 46 21.72 -6.78 -7.05
N TYR A 47 22.07 -6.57 -5.79
CA TYR A 47 22.53 -5.29 -5.27
C TYR A 47 24.03 -5.20 -5.04
N ARG A 48 24.63 -6.24 -4.43
CA ARG A 48 26.01 -6.21 -3.92
C ARG A 48 26.75 -7.49 -4.21
N LYS A 49 28.06 -7.33 -4.21
CA LYS A 49 29.02 -8.42 -4.26
C LYS A 49 29.95 -8.34 -3.05
N LEU A 50 30.00 -9.38 -2.25
CA LEU A 50 30.90 -9.50 -1.13
C LEU A 50 31.94 -10.57 -1.41
N PHE A 51 33.18 -10.30 -1.02
CA PHE A 51 34.27 -11.28 -1.06
C PHE A 51 34.85 -11.43 0.33
N PHE A 52 35.00 -12.66 0.79
CA PHE A 52 35.65 -12.95 2.05
C PHE A 52 36.57 -14.16 1.95
N THR A 53 37.59 -14.17 2.79
CA THR A 53 38.54 -15.28 2.93
C THR A 53 38.41 -15.90 4.32
N CYS A 54 38.57 -17.20 4.41
CA CYS A 54 38.67 -17.96 5.66
C CYS A 54 39.81 -18.96 5.57
N PRO A 55 40.19 -19.62 6.66
CA PRO A 55 41.16 -20.72 6.63
C PRO A 55 40.73 -21.76 5.60
N SER A 56 41.65 -22.24 4.76
CA SER A 56 41.37 -23.13 3.62
C SER A 56 40.59 -24.40 4.01
N ARG A 57 40.79 -24.92 5.21
CA ARG A 57 40.07 -26.09 5.74
C ARG A 57 38.55 -25.85 5.92
N ASN A 58 38.11 -24.61 6.01
CA ASN A 58 36.71 -24.24 6.25
C ASN A 58 36.04 -23.65 4.99
N LEU A 59 36.80 -23.50 3.90
CA LEU A 59 36.33 -22.77 2.71
C LEU A 59 35.16 -23.52 2.03
N ASP A 60 35.35 -24.84 1.85
CA ASP A 60 34.34 -25.70 1.20
C ASP A 60 33.10 -25.81 2.10
N GLU A 61 33.27 -25.93 3.40
CA GLU A 61 32.16 -25.99 4.35
C GLU A 61 31.30 -24.72 4.29
N TYR A 62 31.93 -23.55 4.30
CA TYR A 62 31.16 -22.30 4.18
C TYR A 62 30.49 -22.14 2.82
N HIS A 63 31.19 -22.51 1.74
CA HIS A 63 30.62 -22.49 0.41
C HIS A 63 29.36 -23.36 0.32
N ASP A 64 29.46 -24.62 0.81
CA ASP A 64 28.35 -25.57 0.75
C ASP A 64 27.18 -25.15 1.64
N GLN A 65 27.45 -24.60 2.83
CA GLN A 65 26.39 -24.03 3.70
C GLN A 65 25.66 -22.88 3.05
N ILE A 66 26.38 -21.96 2.37
CA ILE A 66 25.78 -20.82 1.66
C ILE A 66 24.99 -21.31 0.44
N ALA A 67 25.54 -22.24 -0.33
CA ALA A 67 24.86 -22.82 -1.49
C ALA A 67 23.58 -23.56 -1.08
N LYS A 68 23.63 -24.32 0.03
CA LYS A 68 22.45 -24.97 0.60
C LYS A 68 21.39 -23.95 1.03
N MET A 69 21.78 -22.91 1.76
CA MET A 69 20.87 -21.83 2.17
C MET A 69 20.20 -21.19 0.95
N ALA A 70 20.95 -20.88 -0.11
CA ALA A 70 20.40 -20.30 -1.33
C ALA A 70 19.42 -21.25 -2.03
N PHE A 71 19.73 -22.54 -2.09
CA PHE A 71 18.86 -23.56 -2.69
C PHE A 71 17.54 -23.75 -1.91
N GLU A 72 17.58 -23.70 -0.59
CA GLU A 72 16.43 -23.85 0.30
C GLU A 72 15.59 -22.56 0.38
N SER A 73 16.21 -21.41 0.15
CA SER A 73 15.54 -20.10 0.29
C SER A 73 14.46 -19.87 -0.76
N GLU A 74 13.25 -19.59 -0.31
CA GLU A 74 12.13 -19.24 -1.17
C GLU A 74 12.39 -17.96 -1.99
N TRP A 75 13.10 -17.00 -1.43
CA TRP A 75 13.41 -15.72 -2.10
C TRP A 75 14.41 -15.83 -3.27
N CYS A 76 15.09 -16.99 -3.41
CA CYS A 76 15.90 -17.30 -4.57
C CYS A 76 15.08 -17.88 -5.75
N ARG A 77 13.78 -18.04 -5.59
CA ARG A 77 12.89 -18.64 -6.59
C ARG A 77 11.99 -17.59 -7.25
N SER A 78 11.46 -17.94 -8.43
CA SER A 78 10.43 -17.15 -9.09
C SER A 78 9.05 -17.52 -8.57
N HIS A 79 8.19 -16.51 -8.35
CA HIS A 79 6.83 -16.67 -7.83
C HIS A 79 5.79 -16.13 -8.81
N ALA A 80 4.49 -16.34 -8.51
CA ALA A 80 3.40 -15.78 -9.28
C ALA A 80 3.58 -14.26 -9.48
N PHE A 81 3.14 -13.75 -10.60
CA PHE A 81 3.28 -12.36 -11.02
C PHE A 81 4.73 -11.86 -11.07
N GLN A 82 5.72 -12.74 -11.06
CA GLN A 82 7.15 -12.41 -10.95
C GLN A 82 7.48 -11.62 -9.67
N SER A 83 6.77 -11.90 -8.58
CA SER A 83 7.02 -11.29 -7.28
C SER A 83 8.24 -11.89 -6.59
N PHE A 84 8.90 -11.07 -5.75
CA PHE A 84 9.96 -11.51 -4.84
C PHE A 84 9.44 -12.43 -3.73
N ALA A 85 8.16 -12.31 -3.36
CA ALA A 85 7.55 -13.05 -2.27
C ALA A 85 6.66 -14.19 -2.78
N PRO A 86 6.69 -15.35 -2.12
CA PRO A 86 5.77 -16.43 -2.41
C PRO A 86 4.34 -16.11 -1.96
N GLN A 87 3.38 -16.86 -2.45
CA GLN A 87 2.04 -16.86 -1.90
C GLN A 87 2.06 -17.56 -0.54
N ARG A 88 1.53 -16.90 0.48
CA ARG A 88 1.42 -17.41 1.85
C ARG A 88 0.01 -17.86 2.15
N GLU A 89 -0.12 -19.00 2.80
CA GLU A 89 -1.40 -19.58 3.21
C GLU A 89 -1.64 -19.38 4.70
N LEU A 90 -2.89 -19.58 5.13
CA LEU A 90 -3.32 -19.51 6.53
C LEU A 90 -2.97 -18.16 7.20
N ILE A 91 -3.05 -17.08 6.44
CA ILE A 91 -2.76 -15.73 6.92
C ILE A 91 -4.00 -15.13 7.59
N SER A 92 -3.81 -14.53 8.77
CA SER A 92 -4.78 -13.63 9.39
C SER A 92 -4.69 -12.27 8.71
N ALA A 93 -5.82 -11.78 8.17
CA ALA A 93 -5.87 -10.49 7.50
C ALA A 93 -7.15 -9.72 7.84
N LYS A 94 -7.09 -8.38 7.76
CA LYS A 94 -8.23 -7.48 8.00
C LYS A 94 -8.16 -6.30 7.04
N PHE A 95 -9.26 -6.06 6.31
CA PHE A 95 -9.45 -4.87 5.49
C PHE A 95 -9.92 -3.69 6.34
N TYR A 96 -9.50 -2.50 5.96
CA TYR A 96 -9.96 -1.23 6.52
C TYR A 96 -10.49 -0.34 5.41
N ILE A 97 -11.61 0.30 5.68
CA ILE A 97 -12.19 1.37 4.88
C ILE A 97 -12.08 2.62 5.73
N ASP A 98 -11.40 3.64 5.20
CA ASP A 98 -11.03 4.88 5.85
C ASP A 98 -10.08 4.78 7.05
N GLY A 99 -9.66 5.95 7.53
CA GLY A 99 -8.58 6.06 8.51
C GLY A 99 -8.97 5.75 9.94
N GLU A 100 -10.25 5.88 10.34
CA GLU A 100 -10.64 5.81 11.75
C GLU A 100 -10.26 4.47 12.41
N GLU A 101 -10.69 3.36 11.80
CA GLU A 101 -10.37 2.03 12.32
C GLU A 101 -8.91 1.65 12.07
N TYR A 102 -8.36 2.04 10.90
CA TYR A 102 -6.98 1.77 10.54
C TYR A 102 -5.99 2.40 11.52
N PHE A 103 -6.12 3.69 11.81
CA PHE A 103 -5.21 4.37 12.74
C PHE A 103 -5.37 3.88 14.17
N GLY A 104 -6.60 3.52 14.57
CA GLY A 104 -6.87 2.90 15.87
C GLY A 104 -6.10 1.59 16.05
N ASP A 105 -6.19 0.69 15.07
CA ASP A 105 -5.50 -0.60 15.10
C ASP A 105 -3.98 -0.46 14.96
N VAL A 106 -3.50 0.52 14.17
CA VAL A 106 -2.07 0.88 14.12
C VAL A 106 -1.58 1.31 15.50
N ALA A 107 -2.31 2.17 16.21
CA ALA A 107 -1.94 2.60 17.56
C ALA A 107 -1.86 1.41 18.53
N ASP A 108 -2.86 0.50 18.48
CA ASP A 108 -2.87 -0.71 19.30
C ASP A 108 -1.68 -1.63 19.02
N ALA A 109 -1.32 -1.77 17.75
CA ALA A 109 -0.19 -2.59 17.34
C ALA A 109 1.16 -1.98 17.77
N LEU A 110 1.32 -0.67 17.61
CA LEU A 110 2.52 0.05 18.04
C LEU A 110 2.72 -0.07 19.57
N GLU A 111 1.67 0.12 20.35
CA GLU A 111 1.72 0.03 21.81
C GLU A 111 2.04 -1.39 22.34
N LYS A 112 1.77 -2.42 21.53
CA LYS A 112 2.09 -3.83 21.86
C LYS A 112 3.43 -4.29 21.32
N ALA A 113 4.20 -3.42 20.66
CA ALA A 113 5.50 -3.77 20.11
C ALA A 113 6.49 -4.20 21.21
N GLU A 114 7.18 -5.32 21.00
CA GLU A 114 8.15 -5.90 21.95
C GLU A 114 9.61 -5.66 21.52
N SER A 115 9.89 -5.60 20.23
CA SER A 115 11.27 -5.57 19.71
C SER A 115 11.54 -4.48 18.68
N SER A 116 10.71 -4.36 17.67
CA SER A 116 10.96 -3.45 16.55
C SER A 116 9.71 -2.93 15.88
N ILE A 117 9.78 -1.69 15.44
CA ILE A 117 8.76 -1.03 14.60
C ILE A 117 9.44 -0.53 13.33
N TYR A 118 8.88 -0.84 12.15
CA TYR A 118 9.29 -0.30 10.87
C TYR A 118 8.17 0.53 10.27
N ILE A 119 8.46 1.76 9.87
CA ILE A 119 7.49 2.65 9.21
C ILE A 119 8.11 3.15 7.91
N SER A 120 7.35 3.09 6.85
CA SER A 120 7.73 3.59 5.54
C SER A 120 6.57 4.37 4.96
N ASP A 121 6.71 5.69 4.85
CA ASP A 121 5.67 6.60 4.39
C ASP A 121 6.21 7.62 3.37
N TRP A 122 5.31 8.04 2.48
CA TRP A 122 5.59 9.19 1.62
C TRP A 122 5.56 10.48 2.44
N TRP A 123 4.57 10.62 3.34
CA TRP A 123 4.47 11.72 4.29
C TRP A 123 4.13 11.22 5.69
N LEU A 124 4.83 11.69 6.70
CA LEU A 124 4.56 11.36 8.10
C LEU A 124 4.50 12.64 8.92
N SER A 125 3.43 12.81 9.70
CA SER A 125 3.23 13.92 10.64
C SER A 125 3.40 13.43 12.07
N PRO A 126 4.46 13.84 12.79
CA PRO A 126 4.72 13.36 14.15
C PRO A 126 3.58 13.63 15.13
N GLU A 127 2.87 14.74 14.97
CA GLU A 127 1.81 15.20 15.88
C GLU A 127 0.41 14.71 15.49
N LEU A 128 0.33 13.75 14.55
CA LEU A 128 -0.93 13.11 14.18
C LEU A 128 -1.55 12.36 15.36
N TYR A 129 -2.82 12.62 15.64
CA TYR A 129 -3.59 11.80 16.58
C TYR A 129 -4.10 10.53 15.90
N LEU A 130 -3.76 9.37 16.44
CA LEU A 130 -4.19 8.07 15.90
C LEU A 130 -5.60 7.67 16.34
N ARG A 131 -6.09 8.21 17.47
CA ARG A 131 -7.45 8.02 17.97
C ARG A 131 -8.15 9.34 18.21
N ARG A 132 -9.45 9.37 17.95
CA ARG A 132 -10.29 10.56 18.05
C ARG A 132 -11.52 10.29 18.92
N PRO A 133 -12.05 11.29 19.61
CA PRO A 133 -11.61 12.69 19.61
C PRO A 133 -10.31 12.88 20.40
N SER A 134 -9.50 13.86 19.97
CA SER A 134 -8.17 14.12 20.57
C SER A 134 -8.24 14.47 22.07
N SER A 135 -9.33 15.08 22.52
CA SER A 135 -9.59 15.39 23.94
C SER A 135 -9.75 14.15 24.83
N GLN A 136 -10.27 13.04 24.29
CA GLN A 136 -10.40 11.77 25.01
C GLN A 136 -9.12 10.92 24.91
N PHE A 137 -8.37 11.08 23.85
CA PHE A 137 -7.16 10.30 23.56
C PHE A 137 -5.91 11.19 23.37
N PRO A 138 -5.57 12.08 24.33
CA PRO A 138 -4.45 13.03 24.18
C PRO A 138 -3.09 12.34 24.07
N GLU A 139 -2.97 11.10 24.52
CA GLU A 139 -1.76 10.29 24.46
C GLU A 139 -1.65 9.43 23.18
N SER A 140 -2.67 9.46 22.31
CA SER A 140 -2.65 8.74 21.03
C SER A 140 -1.89 9.47 19.92
N ARG A 141 -1.27 10.60 20.20
CA ARG A 141 -0.44 11.33 19.25
C ARG A 141 0.78 10.50 18.87
N LEU A 142 1.08 10.37 17.59
CA LEU A 142 2.06 9.43 17.04
C LEU A 142 3.45 9.58 17.69
N ASP A 143 3.94 10.82 17.85
CA ASP A 143 5.21 11.09 18.51
C ASP A 143 5.25 10.58 19.96
N LYS A 144 4.14 10.72 20.70
CA LYS A 144 4.02 10.24 22.07
C LYS A 144 3.98 8.71 22.13
N VAL A 145 3.25 8.06 21.21
CA VAL A 145 3.21 6.60 21.09
C VAL A 145 4.61 6.07 20.79
N LEU A 146 5.29 6.61 19.77
CA LEU A 146 6.64 6.18 19.39
C LEU A 146 7.66 6.42 20.52
N PHE A 147 7.55 7.52 21.25
CA PHE A 147 8.40 7.79 22.41
C PHE A 147 8.23 6.74 23.51
N ARG A 148 6.97 6.37 23.84
CA ARG A 148 6.70 5.33 24.84
C ARG A 148 7.28 3.97 24.43
N CYS A 149 7.06 3.54 23.18
CA CYS A 149 7.62 2.31 22.64
C CYS A 149 9.16 2.31 22.70
N ALA A 150 9.78 3.40 22.25
CA ALA A 150 11.24 3.53 22.28
C ALA A 150 11.82 3.52 23.70
N SER A 151 11.11 4.12 24.68
CA SER A 151 11.49 4.14 26.09
C SER A 151 11.40 2.75 26.75
N GLN A 152 10.54 1.88 26.25
CA GLN A 152 10.46 0.46 26.65
C GLN A 152 11.52 -0.43 26.00
N GLY A 153 12.40 0.13 25.16
CA GLY A 153 13.51 -0.59 24.52
C GLY A 153 13.26 -0.97 23.05
N VAL A 154 12.05 -0.76 22.53
CA VAL A 154 11.70 -1.03 21.12
C VAL A 154 12.56 -0.20 20.19
N LYS A 155 13.11 -0.83 19.14
CA LYS A 155 13.88 -0.15 18.09
C LYS A 155 12.94 0.28 16.95
N ILE A 156 12.97 1.57 16.61
CA ILE A 156 12.06 2.16 15.63
C ILE A 156 12.87 2.63 14.43
N TYR A 157 12.51 2.17 13.24
CA TYR A 157 13.18 2.48 11.98
C TYR A 157 12.18 3.08 10.99
N ILE A 158 12.48 4.28 10.50
CA ILE A 158 11.54 5.05 9.68
C ILE A 158 12.23 5.48 8.38
N ILE A 159 11.61 5.16 7.24
CA ILE A 159 11.99 5.66 5.92
C ILE A 159 10.93 6.66 5.46
N LEU A 160 11.35 7.89 5.12
CA LEU A 160 10.50 8.95 4.61
C LEU A 160 10.93 9.35 3.19
N PHE A 161 9.98 9.74 2.36
CA PHE A 161 10.31 10.38 1.11
C PHE A 161 11.08 11.69 1.36
N LYS A 162 12.17 11.87 0.64
CA LYS A 162 12.94 13.12 0.65
C LYS A 162 12.52 13.94 -0.55
N GLU A 163 11.64 14.90 -0.34
CA GLU A 163 11.24 15.84 -1.38
C GLU A 163 12.39 16.74 -1.80
N MET A 164 12.37 17.19 -3.05
CA MET A 164 13.25 18.27 -3.49
C MET A 164 12.81 19.59 -2.85
N TYR A 165 13.77 20.41 -2.45
CA TYR A 165 13.50 21.70 -1.82
C TYR A 165 12.56 22.54 -2.71
N GLY A 166 11.46 23.01 -2.10
CA GLY A 166 10.45 23.83 -2.77
C GLY A 166 9.52 23.11 -3.75
N SER A 167 9.62 21.78 -3.88
CA SER A 167 8.74 21.01 -4.80
C SER A 167 7.44 20.52 -4.19
N LEU A 168 7.44 20.29 -2.88
CA LEU A 168 6.32 19.81 -2.10
C LEU A 168 6.31 20.44 -0.71
N THR A 169 5.16 20.43 -0.07
CA THR A 169 4.89 21.07 1.22
C THR A 169 4.98 20.13 2.42
N ILE A 170 5.32 18.86 2.20
CA ILE A 170 5.30 17.80 3.22
C ILE A 170 6.38 17.94 4.31
N ASN A 171 7.40 18.76 4.10
CA ASN A 171 8.49 19.07 5.05
C ASN A 171 9.05 17.83 5.79
N SER A 172 9.48 16.82 5.03
CA SER A 172 10.02 15.58 5.61
C SER A 172 11.27 15.80 6.47
N TYR A 173 11.96 16.94 6.30
CA TYR A 173 13.08 17.32 7.16
C TYR A 173 12.62 17.62 8.59
N TYR A 174 11.53 18.34 8.74
CA TYR A 174 10.90 18.60 10.03
C TYR A 174 10.54 17.29 10.73
N SER A 175 9.79 16.40 10.04
CA SER A 175 9.39 15.11 10.59
C SER A 175 10.59 14.27 11.05
N LYS A 176 11.67 14.21 10.23
CA LYS A 176 12.92 13.54 10.60
C LYS A 176 13.52 14.10 11.88
N GLU A 177 13.66 15.43 11.96
CA GLU A 177 14.33 16.07 13.11
C GLU A 177 13.52 15.95 14.40
N VAL A 178 12.19 16.08 14.34
CA VAL A 178 11.30 15.87 15.49
C VAL A 178 11.44 14.44 16.00
N LEU A 179 11.20 13.44 15.14
CA LEU A 179 11.21 12.04 15.54
C LEU A 179 12.57 11.57 16.07
N ARG A 180 13.66 11.97 15.43
CA ARG A 180 15.01 11.57 15.85
C ARG A 180 15.40 12.12 17.22
N ARG A 181 14.86 13.29 17.61
CA ARG A 181 15.12 13.92 18.92
C ARG A 181 14.35 13.29 20.06
N LEU A 182 13.29 12.52 19.77
CA LEU A 182 12.46 11.90 20.80
C LEU A 182 13.23 10.89 21.63
N HIS A 183 13.96 9.97 20.98
CA HIS A 183 14.69 8.91 21.68
C HIS A 183 15.80 8.30 20.83
N ARG A 184 16.89 7.82 21.48
CA ARG A 184 18.05 7.18 20.81
C ARG A 184 17.73 5.90 20.05
N ASN A 185 16.59 5.25 20.33
CA ASN A 185 16.13 4.05 19.65
C ASN A 185 15.31 4.35 18.40
N ILE A 186 15.13 5.62 18.03
CA ILE A 186 14.41 6.04 16.83
C ILE A 186 15.40 6.46 15.75
N TYR A 187 15.39 5.74 14.64
CA TYR A 187 16.24 5.97 13.49
C TYR A 187 15.39 6.43 12.31
N VAL A 188 15.72 7.56 11.71
CA VAL A 188 14.93 8.12 10.58
C VAL A 188 15.85 8.39 9.39
N VAL A 189 15.49 7.81 8.25
CA VAL A 189 16.17 8.01 6.97
C VAL A 189 15.22 8.69 5.99
N ARG A 190 15.72 9.68 5.24
CA ARG A 190 15.02 10.27 4.11
C ARG A 190 15.65 9.76 2.81
N HIS A 191 14.81 9.34 1.86
CA HIS A 191 15.23 8.69 0.62
C HIS A 191 14.31 9.10 -0.56
N PRO A 192 14.82 9.25 -1.80
CA PRO A 192 16.22 9.10 -2.23
C PRO A 192 17.07 10.36 -1.99
N ASP A 193 18.38 10.22 -2.09
CA ASP A 193 19.28 11.36 -2.26
C ASP A 193 19.34 11.70 -3.75
N HIS A 194 18.45 12.55 -4.22
CA HIS A 194 18.12 12.79 -5.62
C HIS A 194 19.35 13.01 -6.54
N LEU A 195 20.31 13.84 -6.10
CA LEU A 195 21.49 14.16 -6.89
C LEU A 195 22.49 12.99 -6.94
N ALA A 196 22.74 12.35 -5.79
CA ALA A 196 23.70 11.24 -5.71
C ALA A 196 23.18 9.98 -6.39
N ALA A 197 21.85 9.74 -6.36
CA ALA A 197 21.22 8.58 -6.98
C ALA A 197 20.84 8.81 -8.46
N GLY A 198 21.00 10.02 -9.00
CA GLY A 198 20.52 10.37 -10.35
C GLY A 198 18.99 10.31 -10.52
N VAL A 199 18.25 10.31 -9.40
CA VAL A 199 16.81 10.11 -9.35
C VAL A 199 16.12 11.43 -8.97
N ILE A 200 15.79 12.24 -9.97
CA ILE A 200 15.21 13.56 -9.76
C ILE A 200 13.68 13.52 -9.66
N LYS A 201 13.03 12.57 -10.36
CA LYS A 201 11.58 12.60 -10.58
C LYS A 201 10.79 11.56 -9.81
N TRP A 202 11.44 10.53 -9.23
CA TRP A 202 10.76 9.41 -8.62
C TRP A 202 10.68 9.53 -7.12
N ALA A 203 9.61 9.01 -6.55
CA ALA A 203 9.32 9.09 -5.13
C ALA A 203 9.40 7.71 -4.47
N HIS A 204 9.77 7.72 -3.20
CA HIS A 204 9.41 6.70 -2.26
C HIS A 204 7.92 6.88 -1.93
N HIS A 205 7.05 5.95 -2.37
CA HIS A 205 5.60 6.14 -2.28
C HIS A 205 4.88 5.01 -1.52
N GLU A 206 5.64 4.09 -0.97
CA GLU A 206 5.11 3.01 -0.13
C GLU A 206 4.52 3.55 1.17
N LYS A 207 3.47 2.87 1.68
CA LYS A 207 2.92 3.09 3.01
C LYS A 207 2.87 1.76 3.71
N MET A 208 3.64 1.63 4.79
CA MET A 208 3.63 0.42 5.60
C MET A 208 4.02 0.70 7.05
N VAL A 209 3.40 -0.05 7.96
CA VAL A 209 3.80 -0.16 9.36
C VAL A 209 4.02 -1.63 9.65
N VAL A 210 5.17 -1.99 10.20
CA VAL A 210 5.49 -3.38 10.58
C VAL A 210 5.87 -3.42 12.04
N VAL A 211 5.26 -4.32 12.79
CA VAL A 211 5.53 -4.52 14.21
C VAL A 211 6.12 -5.90 14.42
N ASP A 212 7.31 -5.94 15.06
CA ASP A 212 8.06 -7.15 15.43
C ASP A 212 8.30 -8.16 14.29
N GLN A 213 8.20 -7.70 13.03
CA GLN A 213 8.22 -8.54 11.83
C GLN A 213 7.15 -9.66 11.85
N ARG A 214 6.03 -9.45 12.57
CA ARG A 214 4.94 -10.42 12.74
C ARG A 214 3.61 -9.90 12.27
N LEU A 215 3.42 -8.59 12.34
CA LEU A 215 2.21 -7.89 11.94
C LEU A 215 2.58 -6.74 11.03
N ALA A 216 1.87 -6.56 9.93
CA ALA A 216 2.11 -5.47 9.00
C ALA A 216 0.80 -4.85 8.51
N PHE A 217 0.84 -3.53 8.31
CA PHE A 217 -0.19 -2.76 7.64
C PHE A 217 0.37 -2.26 6.30
N VAL A 218 -0.43 -2.35 5.25
CA VAL A 218 -0.14 -1.81 3.91
C VAL A 218 -1.40 -1.17 3.33
N GLY A 219 -1.26 -0.22 2.42
CA GLY A 219 -2.42 0.44 1.81
C GLY A 219 -2.11 1.80 1.22
N GLY A 220 -3.14 2.64 1.09
CA GLY A 220 -3.02 4.01 0.60
C GLY A 220 -2.75 5.04 1.72
N LEU A 221 -2.93 4.68 2.98
CA LEU A 221 -2.89 5.56 4.14
C LEU A 221 -1.46 5.84 4.62
N ASP A 222 -0.99 7.07 4.45
CA ASP A 222 0.17 7.61 5.16
C ASP A 222 -0.21 7.99 6.60
N LEU A 223 0.73 7.92 7.55
CA LEU A 223 0.54 8.42 8.92
C LEU A 223 0.72 9.95 8.98
N CYS A 224 -0.18 10.69 8.33
CA CYS A 224 -0.08 12.15 8.22
C CYS A 224 -1.44 12.86 8.30
N TYR A 225 -1.39 14.20 8.38
CA TYR A 225 -2.58 15.05 8.41
C TYR A 225 -3.47 14.86 7.18
N GLY A 226 -4.78 15.07 7.37
CA GLY A 226 -5.79 15.02 6.33
C GLY A 226 -6.14 13.61 5.84
N ARG A 227 -5.60 12.53 6.45
CA ARG A 227 -5.89 11.13 6.08
C ARG A 227 -6.87 10.46 7.02
N PHE A 228 -7.03 10.96 8.24
CA PHE A 228 -8.05 10.44 9.14
C PHE A 228 -9.43 10.81 8.61
N ASP A 229 -10.26 9.81 8.41
CA ASP A 229 -11.69 9.97 8.11
C ASP A 229 -12.49 8.80 8.67
N SER A 230 -13.78 8.98 8.75
CA SER A 230 -14.77 7.96 9.08
C SER A 230 -15.73 7.79 7.91
N ARG A 231 -16.43 6.68 7.87
CA ARG A 231 -17.41 6.38 6.82
C ARG A 231 -18.53 7.42 6.66
N SER A 232 -18.70 8.33 7.64
CA SER A 232 -19.68 9.43 7.56
C SER A 232 -19.20 10.60 6.71
N HIS A 233 -17.90 10.75 6.49
CA HIS A 233 -17.28 11.81 5.70
C HIS A 233 -17.80 13.20 6.05
N GLU A 234 -17.83 13.52 7.35
CA GLU A 234 -18.31 14.79 7.87
C GLU A 234 -17.51 15.97 7.29
N LEU A 235 -18.20 17.03 6.86
CA LEU A 235 -17.58 18.21 6.24
C LEU A 235 -17.11 19.25 7.25
N ALA A 236 -17.68 19.27 8.46
CA ALA A 236 -17.42 20.28 9.46
C ALA A 236 -17.05 19.65 10.82
N ASP A 237 -16.15 20.32 11.53
CA ASP A 237 -15.80 20.03 12.92
C ASP A 237 -15.52 21.36 13.67
N PRO A 238 -16.56 22.16 13.97
CA PRO A 238 -16.38 23.47 14.61
C PRO A 238 -15.73 23.37 15.98
N SER A 239 -15.84 22.22 16.63
CA SER A 239 -15.24 21.96 17.96
C SER A 239 -13.74 21.61 17.92
N SER A 240 -13.17 21.36 16.73
CA SER A 240 -11.77 20.99 16.55
C SER A 240 -11.32 19.73 17.33
N VAL A 241 -12.21 18.78 17.56
CA VAL A 241 -11.91 17.58 18.36
C VAL A 241 -11.67 16.35 17.51
N ARG A 242 -12.33 16.24 16.36
CA ARG A 242 -12.10 15.13 15.41
C ARG A 242 -10.96 15.43 14.47
N TRP A 243 -10.86 16.65 13.95
CA TRP A 243 -9.78 17.10 13.06
C TRP A 243 -9.08 18.34 13.65
N PRO A 244 -8.21 18.17 14.67
CA PRO A 244 -7.54 19.29 15.32
C PRO A 244 -6.49 19.93 14.41
N GLY A 245 -6.42 21.26 14.42
CA GLY A 245 -5.39 22.05 13.75
C GLY A 245 -5.19 21.67 12.28
N LYS A 246 -3.96 21.32 11.91
CA LYS A 246 -3.56 20.99 10.53
C LYS A 246 -4.34 19.81 9.90
N ASP A 247 -4.97 18.99 10.73
CA ASP A 247 -5.74 17.84 10.23
C ASP A 247 -7.08 18.26 9.62
N TYR A 248 -7.62 19.43 10.04
CA TYR A 248 -8.72 20.07 9.33
C TYR A 248 -8.18 20.79 8.10
N SER A 249 -8.28 20.16 6.95
CA SER A 249 -7.64 20.64 5.71
C SER A 249 -8.53 20.47 4.49
N ASN A 250 -8.36 21.36 3.53
CA ASN A 250 -8.91 21.25 2.19
C ASN A 250 -7.85 21.69 1.17
N PRO A 251 -7.07 20.76 0.59
CA PRO A 251 -6.02 21.06 -0.36
C PRO A 251 -6.47 21.75 -1.66
N LEU A 252 -7.77 21.74 -1.97
CA LEU A 252 -8.30 22.49 -3.12
C LEU A 252 -8.27 24.00 -2.89
N PHE A 253 -8.39 24.43 -1.61
CA PHE A 253 -8.36 25.83 -1.20
C PHE A 253 -6.97 26.26 -0.83
N LYS A 254 -6.24 25.42 -0.06
CA LYS A 254 -4.91 25.75 0.42
C LYS A 254 -4.09 24.51 0.72
N ASP A 255 -2.90 24.42 0.12
CA ASP A 255 -1.95 23.35 0.38
C ASP A 255 -1.31 23.50 1.77
N PHE A 256 -0.74 22.43 2.29
CA PHE A 256 -0.16 22.39 3.64
C PHE A 256 1.02 23.34 3.79
N HIS A 257 1.05 24.06 4.91
CA HIS A 257 2.14 24.97 5.29
C HIS A 257 2.22 25.09 6.81
N GLY A 258 3.37 25.59 7.34
CA GLY A 258 3.57 25.81 8.76
C GLY A 258 3.37 24.54 9.58
N LEU A 259 3.90 23.38 9.12
CA LEU A 259 3.70 22.09 9.77
C LEU A 259 4.29 22.00 11.17
N GLU A 260 5.20 22.93 11.50
CA GLU A 260 5.75 23.13 12.85
C GLU A 260 4.76 23.74 13.85
N LEU A 261 3.58 24.15 13.39
CA LEU A 261 2.49 24.70 14.18
C LEU A 261 1.25 23.79 14.08
N PRO A 262 1.29 22.58 14.67
CA PRO A 262 0.30 21.51 14.45
C PRO A 262 -1.13 21.90 14.82
N ASP A 263 -1.29 22.75 15.83
CA ASP A 263 -2.60 23.14 16.37
C ASP A 263 -3.26 24.30 15.60
N GLN A 264 -2.57 24.88 14.60
CA GLN A 264 -3.13 25.94 13.76
C GLN A 264 -3.92 25.34 12.59
N ASP A 265 -5.12 25.84 12.39
CA ASP A 265 -5.95 25.47 11.24
C ASP A 265 -5.31 25.87 9.92
N MET A 266 -5.53 25.08 8.89
CA MET A 266 -5.10 25.36 7.52
C MET A 266 -6.01 26.35 6.81
N VAL A 267 -7.30 26.29 7.11
CA VAL A 267 -8.38 27.10 6.54
C VAL A 267 -9.33 27.54 7.65
N ASP A 268 -10.13 28.56 7.40
CA ASP A 268 -11.19 28.94 8.34
C ASP A 268 -12.29 27.86 8.35
N ARG A 269 -12.32 27.04 9.38
CA ARG A 269 -13.22 25.90 9.55
C ARG A 269 -14.69 26.26 9.67
N ASN A 270 -15.00 27.53 9.92
CA ASN A 270 -16.39 28.01 9.97
C ASN A 270 -16.96 28.30 8.58
N VAL A 271 -16.08 28.56 7.60
CA VAL A 271 -16.46 29.00 6.24
C VAL A 271 -16.11 27.94 5.19
N ILE A 272 -14.96 27.27 5.35
CA ILE A 272 -14.45 26.31 4.37
C ILE A 272 -14.62 24.89 4.94
N PRO A 273 -15.36 24.00 4.26
CA PRO A 273 -15.46 22.61 4.65
C PRO A 273 -14.09 21.90 4.54
N ARG A 274 -13.84 20.91 5.39
CA ARG A 274 -12.75 20.00 5.14
C ARG A 274 -13.03 19.19 3.87
N MET A 275 -11.97 18.74 3.20
CA MET A 275 -12.09 17.76 2.12
C MET A 275 -12.04 16.36 2.75
N PRO A 276 -13.13 15.59 2.71
CA PRO A 276 -13.14 14.20 3.17
C PRO A 276 -12.15 13.33 2.40
N TRP A 277 -11.64 12.29 3.07
CA TRP A 277 -10.62 11.41 2.55
C TRP A 277 -11.07 9.96 2.59
N HIS A 278 -11.15 9.32 1.41
CA HIS A 278 -11.47 7.90 1.31
C HIS A 278 -10.24 7.10 0.91
N ASP A 279 -9.89 6.11 1.73
CA ASP A 279 -8.71 5.28 1.51
C ASP A 279 -8.90 3.86 2.06
N ILE A 280 -8.07 2.94 1.61
CA ILE A 280 -8.14 1.52 1.95
C ILE A 280 -6.81 1.07 2.53
N GLY A 281 -6.91 0.33 3.65
CA GLY A 281 -5.80 -0.35 4.29
C GLY A 281 -6.02 -1.86 4.43
N LEU A 282 -4.94 -2.58 4.62
CA LEU A 282 -4.93 -4.01 4.89
C LEU A 282 -3.92 -4.31 6.00
N ARG A 283 -4.34 -5.05 7.02
CA ARG A 283 -3.46 -5.68 8.02
C ARG A 283 -3.24 -7.13 7.65
N VAL A 284 -2.02 -7.62 7.77
CA VAL A 284 -1.64 -9.03 7.61
C VAL A 284 -0.74 -9.46 8.76
N GLU A 285 -0.84 -10.72 9.16
CA GLU A 285 -0.04 -11.30 10.24
C GLU A 285 0.78 -12.51 9.74
N GLY A 286 1.75 -12.94 10.53
CA GLY A 286 2.54 -14.13 10.25
C GLY A 286 3.51 -13.96 9.07
N GLN A 287 3.58 -14.93 8.18
CA GLN A 287 4.59 -14.98 7.11
C GLN A 287 4.43 -13.85 6.10
N ALA A 288 3.20 -13.43 5.76
CA ALA A 288 2.98 -12.30 4.88
C ALA A 288 3.52 -10.98 5.48
N ALA A 289 3.37 -10.78 6.79
CA ALA A 289 3.97 -9.63 7.48
C ALA A 289 5.51 -9.67 7.45
N ARG A 290 6.11 -10.86 7.46
CA ARG A 290 7.57 -11.03 7.31
C ARG A 290 8.04 -10.70 5.90
N ASP A 291 7.26 -11.00 4.87
CA ASP A 291 7.57 -10.59 3.50
C ASP A 291 7.54 -9.05 3.36
N VAL A 292 6.58 -8.36 4.01
CA VAL A 292 6.58 -6.89 4.12
C VAL A 292 7.80 -6.39 4.88
N ALA A 293 8.14 -7.01 6.03
CA ALA A 293 9.33 -6.68 6.81
C ALA A 293 10.61 -6.86 5.99
N ARG A 294 10.72 -7.96 5.23
CA ARG A 294 11.87 -8.23 4.36
C ARG A 294 12.02 -7.16 3.28
N HIS A 295 10.93 -6.72 2.67
CA HIS A 295 10.97 -5.60 1.74
C HIS A 295 11.52 -4.34 2.40
N PHE A 296 11.01 -3.97 3.58
CA PHE A 296 11.53 -2.83 4.35
C PHE A 296 13.03 -2.98 4.66
N ILE A 297 13.46 -4.15 5.15
CA ILE A 297 14.88 -4.44 5.49
C ILE A 297 15.77 -4.27 4.26
N GLY A 298 15.36 -4.79 3.11
CA GLY A 298 16.09 -4.63 1.85
C GLY A 298 16.28 -3.16 1.50
N ARG A 299 15.21 -2.36 1.58
CA ARG A 299 15.25 -0.92 1.34
C ARG A 299 16.12 -0.18 2.35
N TRP A 300 15.95 -0.47 3.63
CA TRP A 300 16.73 0.13 4.70
C TRP A 300 18.24 -0.12 4.52
N ASN A 301 18.61 -1.36 4.27
CA ASN A 301 20.00 -1.74 4.05
C ASN A 301 20.59 -1.09 2.80
N THR A 302 19.79 -0.96 1.73
CA THR A 302 20.18 -0.20 0.53
C THR A 302 20.41 1.27 0.86
N CYS A 303 19.51 1.91 1.62
CA CYS A 303 19.69 3.29 2.07
C CYS A 303 20.96 3.45 2.91
N LYS A 304 21.25 2.50 3.82
CA LYS A 304 22.47 2.53 4.64
C LYS A 304 23.73 2.53 3.76
N VAL A 305 23.84 1.58 2.84
CA VAL A 305 25.00 1.48 1.95
C VAL A 305 25.18 2.74 1.10
N ASN A 306 24.11 3.30 0.54
CA ASN A 306 24.16 4.53 -0.24
C ASN A 306 24.58 5.74 0.62
N LYS A 307 24.25 5.75 1.93
CA LYS A 307 24.59 6.85 2.85
C LYS A 307 25.98 6.73 3.50
N GLU A 308 26.58 5.55 3.53
CA GLU A 308 27.97 5.37 4.00
C GLU A 308 28.95 6.18 3.18
N GLN A 309 28.68 6.38 1.91
CA GLN A 309 29.46 7.27 1.05
C GLN A 309 29.34 8.76 1.46
N SER A 310 28.31 9.13 2.26
CA SER A 310 28.02 10.51 2.67
C SER A 310 28.30 10.85 4.14
N LYS A 311 28.98 9.98 4.91
CA LYS A 311 29.30 10.16 6.35
C LYS A 311 28.11 10.21 7.33
N GLU A 312 26.90 9.83 6.94
CA GLU A 312 25.76 9.63 7.84
C GLU A 312 25.74 8.22 8.49
N SER A 313 26.88 7.67 8.88
CA SER A 313 27.16 6.25 9.14
C SER A 313 26.60 5.63 10.43
N LYS A 314 25.66 6.30 11.14
CA LYS A 314 25.19 5.79 12.44
C LYS A 314 23.95 4.92 12.42
N ILE A 315 23.39 4.59 11.23
CA ILE A 315 22.24 3.70 11.13
C ILE A 315 22.70 2.24 11.05
N PRO A 316 22.09 1.30 11.81
CA PRO A 316 22.47 -0.10 11.79
C PRO A 316 21.97 -0.81 10.52
N PHE A 317 22.62 -1.92 10.13
CA PHE A 317 22.00 -2.89 9.23
C PHE A 317 20.89 -3.65 9.95
N LEU A 318 19.86 -4.03 9.21
CA LEU A 318 18.75 -4.85 9.69
C LEU A 318 18.85 -6.26 9.13
N THR A 319 18.40 -7.23 9.89
CA THR A 319 18.31 -8.65 9.50
C THR A 319 16.87 -9.13 9.56
N PRO A 320 16.45 -10.01 8.64
CA PRO A 320 15.22 -10.76 8.83
C PRO A 320 15.26 -11.57 10.11
N ARG A 321 14.13 -11.68 10.77
CA ARG A 321 13.96 -12.57 11.92
C ARG A 321 14.04 -14.01 11.44
N ALA A 322 14.61 -14.93 12.25
CA ALA A 322 14.63 -16.36 11.95
C ALA A 322 13.21 -16.91 11.76
N ASP A 323 13.03 -17.85 10.83
CA ASP A 323 11.71 -18.37 10.53
C ASP A 323 11.12 -19.16 11.70
N PHE A 324 9.85 -18.90 11.94
CA PHE A 324 9.04 -19.66 12.86
C PHE A 324 8.52 -20.89 12.10
N MET A 325 8.87 -22.10 12.57
CA MET A 325 8.28 -23.31 12.02
C MET A 325 6.76 -23.27 12.22
N PRO A 326 5.94 -23.48 11.18
CA PRO A 326 4.49 -23.63 11.37
C PRO A 326 4.22 -24.76 12.35
N ALA A 327 3.25 -24.60 13.23
CA ALA A 327 2.88 -25.63 14.20
C ALA A 327 2.49 -26.99 13.56
N ALA A 328 2.23 -27.01 12.25
CA ALA A 328 1.92 -28.22 11.48
C ALA A 328 3.11 -29.18 11.31
N ASP A 329 4.37 -28.67 11.39
CA ASP A 329 5.58 -29.47 11.20
C ASP A 329 6.27 -29.85 12.51
N VAL A 330 5.75 -29.43 13.67
CA VAL A 330 6.26 -29.86 14.97
C VAL A 330 5.61 -31.19 15.32
N PRO A 331 6.37 -32.31 15.37
CA PRO A 331 5.81 -33.59 15.79
C PRO A 331 5.17 -33.46 17.17
N THR A 332 3.96 -33.94 17.33
CA THR A 332 3.18 -33.89 18.59
C THR A 332 3.96 -34.42 19.79
N SER A 333 4.95 -35.31 19.56
CA SER A 333 5.86 -35.82 20.57
C SER A 333 6.85 -34.78 21.11
N THR A 334 7.16 -33.73 20.37
CA THR A 334 8.10 -32.67 20.77
C THR A 334 7.42 -31.64 21.68
N LEU A 335 6.10 -31.48 21.55
CA LEU A 335 5.31 -30.57 22.38
C LEU A 335 5.11 -31.05 23.82
N LEU A 336 5.24 -32.35 24.06
CA LEU A 336 5.03 -32.96 25.39
C LEU A 336 6.31 -33.00 26.28
N ASN A 337 7.51 -32.80 25.73
CA ASN A 337 8.76 -32.98 26.46
C ASN A 337 9.57 -31.71 26.75
N SER A 338 9.12 -30.53 26.35
CA SER A 338 9.81 -29.27 26.64
C SER A 338 8.94 -28.33 27.48
N ALA A 339 8.90 -28.58 28.77
CA ALA A 339 8.23 -27.75 29.78
C ALA A 339 8.87 -26.36 30.01
N SER A 340 9.71 -25.88 29.10
CA SER A 340 10.39 -24.58 29.19
C SER A 340 10.42 -23.74 27.90
N VAL A 341 9.77 -24.16 26.81
CA VAL A 341 9.52 -23.30 25.68
C VAL A 341 8.24 -22.56 25.97
N ILE A 342 8.34 -21.29 26.34
CA ILE A 342 7.22 -20.38 26.43
C ILE A 342 6.64 -20.27 25.01
N VAL A 343 5.54 -20.98 24.74
CA VAL A 343 4.76 -20.93 23.51
C VAL A 343 4.03 -19.57 23.48
N LYS A 344 4.79 -18.46 23.37
CA LYS A 344 4.25 -17.11 23.19
C LYS A 344 3.90 -16.79 21.74
N ASP A 345 4.22 -17.68 20.81
CA ASP A 345 4.27 -17.39 19.39
C ASP A 345 3.52 -18.41 18.51
N ILE A 346 2.34 -18.88 18.94
CA ILE A 346 1.46 -19.58 18.00
C ILE A 346 0.91 -18.51 17.08
N PRO A 347 1.22 -18.53 15.75
CA PRO A 347 0.59 -17.58 14.82
C PRO A 347 -0.93 -17.78 14.88
N VAL A 348 -1.68 -16.69 14.93
CA VAL A 348 -3.11 -16.75 14.71
C VAL A 348 -3.30 -17.21 13.28
N LEU A 349 -3.68 -18.48 13.11
CA LEU A 349 -3.94 -19.05 11.79
C LEU A 349 -5.24 -18.40 11.27
N GLY A 350 -5.13 -17.74 10.14
CA GLY A 350 -6.27 -17.20 9.39
C GLY A 350 -6.68 -18.13 8.25
N THR A 351 -7.56 -17.64 7.42
CA THR A 351 -8.09 -18.36 6.25
C THR A 351 -7.59 -17.80 4.92
N HIS A 352 -6.80 -16.71 4.97
CA HIS A 352 -6.41 -16.01 3.75
C HIS A 352 -5.16 -16.59 3.11
N GLN A 353 -5.12 -16.47 1.78
CA GLN A 353 -3.90 -16.60 1.00
C GLN A 353 -3.46 -15.19 0.58
N VAL A 354 -2.20 -14.85 0.87
CA VAL A 354 -1.67 -13.50 0.63
C VAL A 354 -0.33 -13.58 -0.09
N GLN A 355 -0.16 -12.78 -1.13
CA GLN A 355 1.13 -12.56 -1.78
C GLN A 355 1.47 -11.08 -1.76
N ILE A 356 2.67 -10.76 -1.27
CA ILE A 356 3.18 -9.39 -1.28
C ILE A 356 3.78 -9.09 -2.65
N LEU A 357 3.37 -7.97 -3.23
CA LEU A 357 3.78 -7.48 -4.54
C LEU A 357 4.47 -6.13 -4.38
N ARG A 358 5.30 -5.74 -5.34
CA ARG A 358 5.95 -4.44 -5.31
C ARG A 358 6.24 -3.85 -6.70
N SER A 359 6.44 -2.55 -6.72
CA SER A 359 7.15 -1.83 -7.79
C SER A 359 8.46 -1.32 -7.20
N ALA A 360 9.58 -1.87 -7.67
CA ALA A 360 10.89 -1.56 -7.10
C ALA A 360 12.01 -1.73 -8.13
N ALA A 361 13.11 -1.01 -7.92
CA ALA A 361 14.26 -1.06 -8.81
C ALA A 361 15.57 -0.77 -8.06
N ARG A 362 16.67 -0.67 -8.82
CA ARG A 362 18.00 -0.46 -8.26
C ARG A 362 18.10 0.77 -7.36
N TRP A 363 17.48 1.88 -7.76
CA TRP A 363 17.54 3.13 -6.99
C TRP A 363 16.78 3.03 -5.66
N SER A 364 15.66 2.27 -5.62
CA SER A 364 14.77 2.18 -4.46
C SER A 364 15.15 1.05 -3.50
N SER A 365 15.49 -0.11 -4.02
CA SER A 365 15.69 -1.34 -3.22
C SER A 365 16.96 -2.11 -3.60
N GLY A 366 17.81 -1.56 -4.47
CA GLY A 366 19.05 -2.22 -4.92
C GLY A 366 18.84 -3.46 -5.78
N ILE A 367 17.65 -3.69 -6.32
CA ILE A 367 17.29 -4.87 -7.10
C ILE A 367 17.13 -4.55 -8.59
N PHE A 368 17.07 -5.57 -9.44
CA PHE A 368 16.56 -5.43 -10.80
C PHE A 368 15.10 -5.00 -10.77
N THR A 369 14.63 -4.37 -11.85
CA THR A 369 13.26 -3.85 -11.91
C THR A 369 12.24 -4.95 -11.70
N GLU A 370 11.40 -4.79 -10.70
CA GLU A 370 10.25 -5.63 -10.40
C GLU A 370 8.96 -4.81 -10.56
N SER A 371 8.02 -5.34 -11.31
CA SER A 371 6.69 -4.76 -11.57
C SER A 371 5.57 -5.76 -11.28
N SER A 372 5.71 -6.51 -10.18
CA SER A 372 4.77 -7.58 -9.83
C SER A 372 3.35 -7.05 -9.58
N ILE A 373 3.18 -5.80 -9.14
CA ILE A 373 1.87 -5.15 -9.01
C ILE A 373 1.19 -5.03 -10.39
N LEU A 374 1.90 -4.51 -11.39
CA LEU A 374 1.36 -4.41 -12.76
C LEU A 374 1.00 -5.78 -13.33
N ASN A 375 1.90 -6.76 -13.14
CA ASN A 375 1.67 -8.12 -13.65
C ASN A 375 0.41 -8.73 -13.02
N ALA A 376 0.17 -8.52 -11.72
CA ALA A 376 -1.02 -8.99 -11.04
C ALA A 376 -2.29 -8.30 -11.57
N TYR A 377 -2.26 -6.97 -11.76
CA TYR A 377 -3.38 -6.25 -12.37
C TYR A 377 -3.73 -6.82 -13.76
N LEU A 378 -2.72 -7.00 -14.62
CA LEU A 378 -2.95 -7.50 -15.99
C LEU A 378 -3.53 -8.92 -15.98
N GLY A 379 -2.95 -9.84 -15.19
CA GLY A 379 -3.43 -11.22 -15.11
C GLY A 379 -4.84 -11.32 -14.55
N LEU A 380 -5.16 -10.61 -13.45
CA LEU A 380 -6.48 -10.66 -12.85
C LEU A 380 -7.56 -10.01 -13.73
N ILE A 381 -7.24 -8.95 -14.47
CA ILE A 381 -8.17 -8.35 -15.44
C ILE A 381 -8.46 -9.34 -16.58
N GLU A 382 -7.45 -10.03 -17.08
CA GLU A 382 -7.61 -11.03 -18.15
C GLU A 382 -8.47 -12.21 -17.71
N GLU A 383 -8.32 -12.66 -16.46
CA GLU A 383 -9.04 -13.80 -15.89
C GLU A 383 -10.47 -13.48 -15.41
N ALA A 384 -10.84 -12.21 -15.28
CA ALA A 384 -12.14 -11.77 -14.78
C ALA A 384 -13.31 -12.33 -15.60
N LYS A 385 -14.35 -12.84 -14.92
CA LYS A 385 -15.51 -13.48 -15.57
C LYS A 385 -16.80 -12.67 -15.46
N HIS A 386 -16.96 -11.95 -14.34
CA HIS A 386 -18.22 -11.30 -14.00
C HIS A 386 -18.07 -9.81 -13.83
N TYR A 387 -17.14 -9.38 -12.98
CA TYR A 387 -16.91 -7.95 -12.78
C TYR A 387 -15.49 -7.66 -12.36
N ILE A 388 -15.10 -6.41 -12.62
CA ILE A 388 -13.87 -5.80 -12.14
C ILE A 388 -14.24 -4.51 -11.42
N TYR A 389 -13.80 -4.36 -10.17
CA TYR A 389 -13.92 -3.11 -9.43
C TYR A 389 -12.52 -2.51 -9.27
N ILE A 390 -12.35 -1.26 -9.72
CA ILE A 390 -11.12 -0.48 -9.57
C ILE A 390 -11.46 0.78 -8.80
N GLU A 391 -10.79 0.98 -7.69
CA GLU A 391 -10.83 2.21 -6.95
C GLU A 391 -9.41 2.76 -6.83
N ASN A 392 -9.15 3.92 -7.42
CA ASN A 392 -7.80 4.44 -7.51
C ASN A 392 -7.79 5.97 -7.61
N GLN A 393 -6.77 6.58 -6.99
CA GLN A 393 -6.52 8.02 -7.07
C GLN A 393 -6.36 8.53 -8.50
N PHE A 394 -5.89 7.70 -9.42
CA PHE A 394 -5.68 8.01 -10.83
C PHE A 394 -6.18 6.89 -11.74
N PHE A 395 -6.54 7.26 -12.96
CA PHE A 395 -6.76 6.32 -14.05
C PHE A 395 -5.98 6.81 -15.28
N ILE A 396 -4.67 6.57 -15.28
CA ILE A 396 -3.75 7.03 -16.34
C ILE A 396 -3.07 5.79 -16.94
N THR A 397 -3.56 5.35 -18.09
CA THR A 397 -3.16 4.10 -18.72
C THR A 397 -3.23 4.23 -20.25
N SER A 398 -2.55 3.32 -20.97
CA SER A 398 -2.66 3.21 -22.42
C SER A 398 -3.60 2.09 -22.82
N SER A 399 -4.51 2.39 -23.73
CA SER A 399 -5.39 1.38 -24.37
C SER A 399 -4.90 0.98 -25.77
N THR A 400 -3.83 1.62 -26.28
CA THR A 400 -3.27 1.35 -27.61
C THR A 400 -1.78 1.00 -27.50
N PRO A 401 -1.32 -0.15 -28.03
CA PRO A 401 0.09 -0.53 -27.95
C PRO A 401 1.02 0.45 -28.70
N GLY A 402 2.10 0.88 -28.03
CA GLY A 402 3.18 1.64 -28.67
C GLY A 402 2.85 3.08 -29.06
N VAL A 403 1.69 3.59 -28.64
CA VAL A 403 1.26 4.95 -28.94
C VAL A 403 1.15 5.77 -27.66
N GLY A 404 1.64 7.02 -27.71
CA GLY A 404 1.53 7.97 -26.61
C GLY A 404 2.66 7.92 -25.61
N GLN A 405 2.50 8.69 -24.50
CA GLN A 405 3.52 8.84 -23.44
C GLN A 405 3.34 7.86 -22.26
N VAL A 406 2.20 7.15 -22.21
CA VAL A 406 1.86 6.20 -21.14
C VAL A 406 2.17 4.79 -21.61
N SER A 407 2.85 4.01 -20.77
CA SER A 407 3.41 2.70 -21.11
C SER A 407 2.71 1.53 -20.43
N ASN A 408 2.08 1.73 -19.26
CA ASN A 408 1.31 0.66 -18.63
C ASN A 408 0.07 0.32 -19.48
N LYS A 409 -0.26 -0.96 -19.55
CA LYS A 409 -1.25 -1.52 -20.48
C LYS A 409 -2.55 -1.94 -19.79
N ILE A 410 -2.86 -1.39 -18.62
CA ILE A 410 -4.07 -1.76 -17.89
C ILE A 410 -5.33 -1.41 -18.72
N GLY A 411 -5.37 -0.22 -19.35
CA GLY A 411 -6.47 0.15 -20.25
C GLY A 411 -6.62 -0.79 -21.44
N LEU A 412 -5.51 -1.27 -22.02
CA LEU A 412 -5.53 -2.27 -23.08
C LEU A 412 -6.07 -3.62 -22.59
N ALA A 413 -5.69 -4.05 -21.39
CA ALA A 413 -6.22 -5.28 -20.79
C ALA A 413 -7.73 -5.18 -20.56
N LEU A 414 -8.21 -4.06 -20.04
CA LEU A 414 -9.65 -3.79 -19.88
C LEU A 414 -10.38 -3.80 -21.23
N TYR A 415 -9.86 -3.09 -22.24
CA TYR A 415 -10.43 -3.10 -23.58
C TYR A 415 -10.53 -4.52 -24.15
N ASN A 416 -9.45 -5.30 -24.09
CA ASN A 416 -9.44 -6.67 -24.61
C ASN A 416 -10.44 -7.57 -23.86
N ARG A 417 -10.52 -7.46 -22.52
CA ARG A 417 -11.44 -8.27 -21.71
C ARG A 417 -12.90 -7.91 -22.00
N ILE A 418 -13.21 -6.62 -22.15
CA ILE A 418 -14.54 -6.15 -22.52
C ILE A 418 -14.91 -6.63 -23.93
N LYS A 419 -13.99 -6.52 -24.90
CA LYS A 419 -14.19 -6.99 -26.26
C LYS A 419 -14.50 -8.50 -26.30
N THR A 420 -13.69 -9.29 -25.59
CA THR A 420 -13.94 -10.74 -25.45
C THR A 420 -15.31 -11.04 -24.85
N ALA A 421 -15.73 -10.30 -23.82
CA ALA A 421 -17.05 -10.47 -23.21
C ALA A 421 -18.17 -10.13 -24.20
N HIS A 422 -18.00 -9.04 -24.97
CA HIS A 422 -18.98 -8.62 -25.97
C HIS A 422 -19.14 -9.65 -27.09
N GLU A 423 -18.02 -10.13 -27.65
CA GLU A 423 -18.01 -11.16 -28.69
C GLU A 423 -18.61 -12.50 -28.19
N GLY A 424 -18.28 -12.87 -26.94
CA GLY A 424 -18.81 -14.06 -26.25
C GLY A 424 -20.24 -13.90 -25.72
N LYS A 425 -20.84 -12.72 -25.81
CA LYS A 425 -22.14 -12.37 -25.17
C LYS A 425 -22.16 -12.67 -23.67
N GLU A 426 -21.01 -12.49 -23.03
CA GLU A 426 -20.85 -12.63 -21.59
C GLU A 426 -21.30 -11.36 -20.88
N ARG A 427 -21.87 -11.51 -19.69
CA ARG A 427 -22.15 -10.37 -18.81
C ARG A 427 -20.92 -10.07 -17.97
N LEU A 428 -20.28 -8.96 -18.28
CA LEU A 428 -19.15 -8.41 -17.56
C LEU A 428 -19.41 -6.94 -17.26
N HIS A 429 -19.04 -6.45 -16.07
CA HIS A 429 -19.06 -5.00 -15.81
C HIS A 429 -17.80 -4.55 -15.09
N VAL A 430 -17.26 -3.41 -15.49
CA VAL A 430 -16.09 -2.76 -14.88
C VAL A 430 -16.56 -1.50 -14.17
N PHE A 431 -16.38 -1.44 -12.85
CA PHE A 431 -16.64 -0.25 -12.05
C PHE A 431 -15.32 0.46 -11.79
N VAL A 432 -15.23 1.74 -12.13
CA VAL A 432 -14.05 2.57 -11.86
C VAL A 432 -14.45 3.74 -10.98
N VAL A 433 -13.90 3.81 -9.77
CA VAL A 433 -14.14 4.89 -8.80
C VAL A 433 -12.86 5.71 -8.65
N LEU A 434 -12.96 7.03 -8.88
CA LEU A 434 -11.81 7.93 -8.93
C LEU A 434 -12.19 9.35 -8.49
N PRO A 435 -11.23 10.21 -8.06
CA PRO A 435 -11.53 11.58 -7.68
C PRO A 435 -12.08 12.39 -8.86
N LEU A 436 -13.09 13.20 -8.60
CA LEU A 436 -13.64 14.14 -9.58
C LEU A 436 -12.62 15.21 -9.97
N LYS A 437 -11.81 15.67 -8.98
CA LYS A 437 -10.77 16.66 -9.17
C LYS A 437 -9.54 16.23 -8.34
N PRO A 438 -8.32 16.25 -8.91
CA PRO A 438 -7.11 16.00 -8.12
C PRO A 438 -6.95 17.01 -6.98
N ALA A 439 -6.44 16.56 -5.83
CA ALA A 439 -6.24 17.39 -4.64
C ALA A 439 -5.00 18.29 -4.77
N PHE A 440 -5.08 19.27 -5.65
CA PHE A 440 -4.10 20.33 -5.83
C PHE A 440 -4.77 21.69 -5.64
N GLU A 441 -4.06 22.62 -5.01
CA GLU A 441 -4.51 23.99 -4.81
C GLU A 441 -4.82 24.67 -6.16
N GLY A 442 -5.94 25.40 -6.20
CA GLY A 442 -6.31 26.26 -7.30
C GLY A 442 -7.50 25.76 -8.12
N GLU A 443 -7.94 26.63 -9.02
CA GLU A 443 -9.05 26.42 -9.94
C GLU A 443 -8.55 25.99 -11.31
N VAL A 444 -9.34 25.15 -12.02
CA VAL A 444 -8.94 24.56 -13.30
C VAL A 444 -8.67 25.61 -14.39
N ASP A 445 -9.36 26.73 -14.33
CA ASP A 445 -9.26 27.84 -15.30
C ASP A 445 -8.09 28.79 -15.04
N ARG A 446 -7.40 28.66 -13.89
CA ARG A 446 -6.28 29.52 -13.52
C ARG A 446 -4.96 29.10 -14.16
N PRO A 447 -4.14 30.02 -14.69
CA PRO A 447 -2.85 29.70 -15.31
C PRO A 447 -1.88 28.93 -14.39
N GLU A 448 -1.84 29.25 -13.10
CA GLU A 448 -1.00 28.65 -12.08
C GLU A 448 -1.34 27.17 -11.79
N SER A 449 -2.55 26.72 -12.11
CA SER A 449 -3.02 25.34 -11.92
C SER A 449 -2.54 24.38 -13.02
N PHE A 450 -1.34 24.58 -13.55
CA PHE A 450 -0.80 23.76 -14.65
C PHE A 450 -0.71 22.27 -14.28
N ALA A 451 -0.25 21.94 -13.07
CA ALA A 451 -0.12 20.56 -12.61
C ALA A 451 -1.47 19.84 -12.57
N LEU A 452 -2.50 20.52 -12.01
CA LEU A 452 -3.87 20.04 -11.96
C LEU A 452 -4.41 19.71 -13.36
N ARG A 453 -4.34 20.69 -14.29
CA ARG A 453 -4.79 20.48 -15.68
C ARG A 453 -4.03 19.36 -16.38
N LYS A 454 -2.72 19.22 -16.14
CA LYS A 454 -1.90 18.19 -16.74
C LYS A 454 -2.33 16.77 -16.31
N VAL A 455 -2.62 16.58 -15.03
CA VAL A 455 -3.12 15.31 -14.50
C VAL A 455 -4.50 15.00 -15.07
N MET A 456 -5.41 15.97 -15.08
CA MET A 456 -6.74 15.81 -15.66
C MET A 456 -6.66 15.47 -17.17
N ASP A 457 -5.80 16.13 -17.94
CA ASP A 457 -5.61 15.82 -19.36
C ASP A 457 -5.17 14.37 -19.58
N PHE A 458 -4.19 13.87 -18.82
CA PHE A 458 -3.77 12.48 -18.91
C PHE A 458 -4.89 11.50 -18.58
N GLN A 459 -5.71 11.81 -17.57
CA GLN A 459 -6.83 10.98 -17.16
C GLN A 459 -7.92 10.94 -18.23
N TYR A 460 -8.35 12.10 -18.76
CA TYR A 460 -9.31 12.18 -19.86
C TYR A 460 -8.82 11.49 -21.13
N ARG A 461 -7.53 11.61 -21.47
CA ARG A 461 -6.93 10.90 -22.59
C ARG A 461 -6.96 9.39 -22.41
N SER A 462 -6.81 8.89 -21.20
CA SER A 462 -6.94 7.47 -20.94
C SER A 462 -8.38 6.97 -21.08
N ILE A 463 -9.36 7.76 -20.62
CA ILE A 463 -10.75 7.37 -20.53
C ILE A 463 -11.50 7.59 -21.86
N CYS A 464 -11.58 8.85 -22.34
CA CYS A 464 -12.57 9.22 -23.37
C CYS A 464 -12.08 10.15 -24.48
N ARG A 465 -10.84 10.67 -24.44
CA ARG A 465 -10.42 11.71 -25.39
C ARG A 465 -8.94 11.66 -25.76
N ASP A 466 -8.56 10.76 -26.65
CA ASP A 466 -7.19 10.69 -27.20
C ASP A 466 -7.16 10.39 -28.71
N LYS A 467 -7.89 11.16 -29.50
CA LYS A 467 -7.88 11.06 -30.98
C LYS A 467 -8.17 9.64 -31.48
N GLY A 468 -9.15 8.97 -30.86
CA GLY A 468 -9.56 7.61 -31.20
C GLY A 468 -8.73 6.50 -30.55
N GLN A 469 -7.95 6.82 -29.51
CA GLN A 469 -7.02 5.87 -28.84
C GLN A 469 -7.37 5.63 -27.37
N SER A 470 -8.29 6.41 -26.79
CA SER A 470 -8.77 6.21 -25.43
C SER A 470 -9.64 4.95 -25.31
N LEU A 471 -9.86 4.49 -24.10
CA LEU A 471 -10.63 3.26 -23.84
C LEU A 471 -12.04 3.34 -24.45
N LEU A 472 -12.79 4.40 -24.16
CA LEU A 472 -14.17 4.55 -24.66
C LEU A 472 -14.21 4.78 -26.18
N GLU A 473 -13.25 5.49 -26.75
CA GLU A 473 -13.16 5.69 -28.21
C GLU A 473 -12.88 4.37 -28.96
N LEU A 474 -12.05 3.48 -28.40
CA LEU A 474 -11.79 2.17 -28.97
C LEU A 474 -13.02 1.25 -28.91
N LEU A 475 -13.71 1.23 -27.78
CA LEU A 475 -14.96 0.47 -27.65
C LEU A 475 -16.01 0.97 -28.65
N ALA A 476 -16.20 2.27 -28.77
CA ALA A 476 -17.13 2.87 -29.74
C ALA A 476 -16.75 2.53 -31.20
N LYS A 477 -15.45 2.55 -31.53
CA LYS A 477 -14.94 2.17 -32.85
C LYS A 477 -15.27 0.73 -33.23
N ASP A 478 -15.24 -0.19 -32.25
CA ASP A 478 -15.60 -1.59 -32.44
C ASP A 478 -17.13 -1.84 -32.33
N GLY A 479 -17.93 -0.79 -32.14
CA GLY A 479 -19.39 -0.90 -32.00
C GLY A 479 -19.84 -1.49 -30.66
N ILE A 480 -18.99 -1.47 -29.65
CA ILE A 480 -19.28 -1.99 -28.30
C ILE A 480 -19.94 -0.88 -27.47
N PRO A 481 -21.17 -1.06 -26.96
CA PRO A 481 -21.83 -0.08 -26.10
C PRO A 481 -21.15 0.00 -24.73
N ALA A 482 -20.25 0.97 -24.55
CA ALA A 482 -19.35 1.06 -23.39
C ALA A 482 -20.11 1.06 -22.05
N GLU A 483 -21.26 1.73 -21.99
CA GLU A 483 -22.12 1.85 -20.80
C GLU A 483 -22.64 0.51 -20.26
N GLN A 484 -22.68 -0.52 -21.09
CA GLN A 484 -23.04 -1.89 -20.66
C GLN A 484 -21.89 -2.60 -19.96
N TYR A 485 -20.64 -2.16 -20.17
CA TYR A 485 -19.45 -2.88 -19.74
C TYR A 485 -18.57 -2.10 -18.77
N ILE A 486 -18.59 -0.76 -18.78
CA ILE A 486 -17.72 0.05 -17.92
C ILE A 486 -18.40 1.36 -17.52
N THR A 487 -18.28 1.71 -16.25
CA THR A 487 -18.76 2.96 -15.69
C THR A 487 -17.69 3.64 -14.83
N PHE A 488 -17.68 4.98 -14.83
CA PHE A 488 -16.75 5.80 -14.06
C PHE A 488 -17.54 6.65 -13.06
N HIS A 489 -17.08 6.64 -11.79
CA HIS A 489 -17.78 7.27 -10.67
C HIS A 489 -16.82 8.11 -9.84
N GLY A 490 -17.35 9.14 -9.19
CA GLY A 490 -16.69 9.91 -8.15
C GLY A 490 -17.55 9.92 -6.89
N LEU A 491 -16.95 10.24 -5.75
CA LEU A 491 -17.64 10.33 -4.47
C LEU A 491 -17.79 11.79 -4.05
N ARG A 492 -18.94 12.13 -3.45
CA ARG A 492 -19.21 13.43 -2.86
C ARG A 492 -20.16 13.31 -1.69
N THR A 493 -20.07 14.25 -0.77
CA THR A 493 -21.00 14.37 0.35
C THR A 493 -21.50 15.79 0.50
N TYR A 494 -22.54 15.98 1.28
CA TYR A 494 -23.13 17.27 1.59
C TYR A 494 -23.42 17.41 3.07
N SER A 495 -23.48 18.64 3.54
CA SER A 495 -23.82 18.97 4.92
C SER A 495 -24.40 20.39 4.97
N GLU A 496 -24.84 20.81 6.13
CA GLU A 496 -25.19 22.20 6.42
C GLU A 496 -24.04 22.85 7.23
N MET A 497 -23.62 24.05 6.82
CA MET A 497 -22.62 24.86 7.52
C MET A 497 -23.12 26.30 7.61
N GLU A 498 -23.29 26.85 8.81
CA GLU A 498 -23.82 28.20 9.06
C GLU A 498 -25.17 28.50 8.36
N GLY A 499 -26.04 27.47 8.28
CA GLY A 499 -27.37 27.60 7.64
C GLY A 499 -27.34 27.51 6.10
N ALA A 500 -26.20 27.25 5.49
CA ALA A 500 -26.05 27.04 4.06
C ALA A 500 -25.77 25.57 3.73
N LEU A 501 -26.41 25.03 2.71
CA LEU A 501 -26.07 23.72 2.16
C LEU A 501 -24.73 23.81 1.45
N ILE A 502 -23.81 22.99 1.88
CA ILE A 502 -22.47 22.85 1.29
C ILE A 502 -22.28 21.45 0.74
N THR A 503 -21.40 21.31 -0.22
CA THR A 503 -21.00 20.01 -0.78
C THR A 503 -19.52 20.01 -1.08
N GLU A 504 -18.88 18.88 -0.85
CA GLU A 504 -17.48 18.67 -1.18
C GLU A 504 -17.28 17.28 -1.78
N GLN A 505 -16.27 17.11 -2.63
CA GLN A 505 -15.85 15.78 -3.06
C GLN A 505 -15.29 15.00 -1.87
N ILE A 506 -15.57 13.70 -1.83
CA ILE A 506 -14.80 12.77 -1.01
C ILE A 506 -13.60 12.37 -1.85
N TYR A 507 -12.40 12.73 -1.39
CA TYR A 507 -11.19 12.48 -2.17
C TYR A 507 -10.79 11.01 -2.09
N ILE A 508 -10.95 10.31 -3.21
CA ILE A 508 -10.56 8.91 -3.34
C ILE A 508 -9.05 8.84 -3.47
N HIS A 509 -8.40 8.27 -2.47
CA HIS A 509 -6.95 8.06 -2.46
C HIS A 509 -6.57 6.58 -2.37
N SER A 510 -7.52 5.70 -2.26
CA SER A 510 -7.38 4.25 -2.30
C SER A 510 -6.68 3.74 -3.56
N LYS A 511 -6.10 2.56 -3.47
CA LYS A 511 -5.51 1.83 -4.58
C LYS A 511 -5.91 0.38 -4.43
N CYS A 512 -7.05 0.05 -5.03
CA CYS A 512 -7.73 -1.23 -4.88
C CYS A 512 -8.19 -1.78 -6.23
N LEU A 513 -8.06 -3.10 -6.38
CA LEU A 513 -8.68 -3.90 -7.43
C LEU A 513 -9.42 -5.05 -6.77
N ILE A 514 -10.66 -5.30 -7.14
CA ILE A 514 -11.42 -6.50 -6.75
C ILE A 514 -11.93 -7.17 -8.02
N VAL A 515 -11.77 -8.49 -8.10
CA VAL A 515 -12.26 -9.29 -9.25
C VAL A 515 -13.14 -10.41 -8.74
N ASP A 516 -14.39 -10.42 -9.23
CA ASP A 516 -15.37 -11.50 -9.07
C ASP A 516 -15.65 -11.91 -7.62
N ASP A 517 -15.49 -11.04 -6.62
CA ASP A 517 -15.52 -11.38 -5.19
C ASP A 517 -14.59 -12.56 -4.82
N LYS A 518 -13.54 -12.80 -5.60
CA LYS A 518 -12.57 -13.89 -5.36
C LYS A 518 -11.24 -13.39 -4.86
N VAL A 519 -10.75 -12.29 -5.43
CA VAL A 519 -9.42 -11.76 -5.17
C VAL A 519 -9.46 -10.24 -5.07
N ALA A 520 -8.65 -9.69 -4.17
CA ALA A 520 -8.43 -8.26 -4.07
C ALA A 520 -6.93 -7.93 -4.11
N ILE A 521 -6.57 -6.77 -4.66
CA ILE A 521 -5.27 -6.13 -4.49
C ILE A 521 -5.49 -4.84 -3.71
N VAL A 522 -4.75 -4.67 -2.62
CA VAL A 522 -4.73 -3.44 -1.80
C VAL A 522 -3.28 -3.01 -1.61
N GLY A 523 -2.98 -1.74 -1.83
CA GLY A 523 -1.63 -1.23 -1.66
C GLY A 523 -1.46 0.26 -1.90
N SER A 524 -0.23 0.67 -2.20
CA SER A 524 0.13 2.06 -2.40
C SER A 524 0.17 2.50 -3.88
N ALA A 525 0.09 1.55 -4.84
CA ALA A 525 0.36 1.79 -6.25
C ALA A 525 -0.79 2.48 -6.98
N ASN A 526 -0.57 3.70 -7.42
CA ASN A 526 -1.49 4.40 -8.31
C ASN A 526 -1.56 3.75 -9.70
N LEU A 527 -2.74 3.82 -10.34
CA LEU A 527 -2.92 3.37 -11.71
C LEU A 527 -2.34 4.42 -12.68
N ASN A 528 -1.02 4.45 -12.73
CA ASN A 528 -0.21 5.26 -13.64
C ASN A 528 1.18 4.64 -13.83
N ASP A 529 1.93 5.14 -14.80
CA ASP A 529 3.28 4.65 -15.09
C ASP A 529 4.27 4.85 -13.94
N ARG A 530 4.05 5.86 -13.08
CA ARG A 530 4.95 6.11 -11.96
C ARG A 530 4.96 4.94 -10.99
N SER A 531 3.78 4.44 -10.67
CA SER A 531 3.60 3.36 -9.68
C SER A 531 3.68 1.96 -10.29
N MET A 532 3.32 1.77 -11.59
CA MET A 532 3.16 0.44 -12.16
C MET A 532 4.42 -0.12 -12.83
N LEU A 533 5.31 0.72 -13.38
CA LEU A 533 6.45 0.24 -14.20
C LEU A 533 7.66 -0.27 -13.41
N GLY A 534 7.64 -0.27 -12.11
CA GLY A 534 8.71 -0.79 -11.26
C GLY A 534 9.93 0.12 -11.13
N HIS A 535 10.42 0.69 -12.22
CA HIS A 535 11.64 1.50 -12.24
C HIS A 535 11.44 2.99 -11.89
N ARG A 536 10.18 3.41 -11.68
CA ARG A 536 9.83 4.79 -11.30
C ARG A 536 9.56 4.88 -9.80
N ASP A 537 8.36 5.26 -9.36
CA ASP A 537 8.07 5.31 -7.91
C ASP A 537 8.14 3.90 -7.31
N SER A 538 8.52 3.80 -6.02
CA SER A 538 8.52 2.53 -5.31
C SER A 538 7.21 2.34 -4.56
N GLU A 539 6.64 1.13 -4.70
CA GLU A 539 5.31 0.78 -4.19
C GLU A 539 5.29 -0.61 -3.57
N ILE A 540 4.32 -0.84 -2.69
CA ILE A 540 4.00 -2.15 -2.11
C ILE A 540 2.51 -2.41 -2.18
N ALA A 541 2.12 -3.67 -2.41
CA ALA A 541 0.73 -4.11 -2.39
C ALA A 541 0.64 -5.56 -1.90
N ALA A 542 -0.57 -5.97 -1.51
CA ALA A 542 -0.90 -7.35 -1.22
C ALA A 542 -2.01 -7.83 -2.16
N CYS A 543 -1.80 -8.99 -2.78
CA CYS A 543 -2.83 -9.75 -3.47
C CYS A 543 -3.40 -10.77 -2.48
N ILE A 544 -4.71 -10.76 -2.26
CA ILE A 544 -5.37 -11.52 -1.20
C ILE A 544 -6.60 -12.24 -1.70
N THR A 545 -6.74 -13.50 -1.28
CA THR A 545 -7.95 -14.32 -1.40
C THR A 545 -8.28 -14.92 -0.03
N ASP A 546 -9.48 -15.49 0.12
CA ASP A 546 -9.91 -16.17 1.34
C ASP A 546 -10.33 -17.61 1.00
N ALA A 547 -9.77 -18.58 1.71
CA ALA A 547 -10.15 -19.98 1.56
C ALA A 547 -11.55 -20.27 2.11
N GLU A 548 -12.05 -19.44 3.04
CA GLU A 548 -13.47 -19.47 3.40
C GLU A 548 -14.31 -18.92 2.27
N GLU A 549 -15.25 -19.74 1.82
CA GLU A 549 -16.22 -19.35 0.79
C GLU A 549 -17.61 -19.11 1.38
N ILE A 550 -18.29 -18.12 0.83
CA ILE A 550 -19.70 -17.85 1.10
C ILE A 550 -20.55 -18.13 -0.14
N SER A 551 -21.75 -18.67 0.07
CA SER A 551 -22.74 -18.84 -0.99
C SER A 551 -23.49 -17.53 -1.19
N THR A 552 -23.42 -16.99 -2.40
CA THR A 552 -24.07 -15.73 -2.80
C THR A 552 -24.64 -15.87 -4.22
N ARG A 553 -24.94 -14.76 -4.86
CA ARG A 553 -25.37 -14.68 -6.25
C ARG A 553 -24.45 -13.82 -7.08
N MET A 554 -24.33 -14.15 -8.35
CA MET A 554 -23.62 -13.36 -9.34
C MET A 554 -24.44 -13.43 -10.65
N ASN A 555 -24.94 -12.28 -11.12
CA ASN A 555 -25.86 -12.20 -12.25
C ASN A 555 -27.13 -13.07 -12.04
N GLY A 556 -27.71 -13.03 -10.85
CA GLY A 556 -28.88 -13.82 -10.46
C GLY A 556 -28.64 -15.32 -10.27
N LYS A 557 -27.44 -15.85 -10.57
CA LYS A 557 -27.08 -17.26 -10.47
C LYS A 557 -26.36 -17.56 -9.14
N PRO A 558 -26.50 -18.79 -8.60
CA PRO A 558 -25.70 -19.21 -7.44
C PRO A 558 -24.20 -19.04 -7.70
N TYR A 559 -23.50 -18.46 -6.75
CA TYR A 559 -22.08 -18.19 -6.84
C TYR A 559 -21.38 -18.49 -5.51
N ARG A 560 -20.11 -18.89 -5.58
CA ARG A 560 -19.25 -19.10 -4.40
C ARG A 560 -18.21 -17.99 -4.39
N ALA A 561 -18.29 -17.07 -3.45
CA ALA A 561 -17.36 -15.96 -3.28
C ALA A 561 -16.35 -16.23 -2.16
N SER A 562 -15.17 -15.63 -2.21
CA SER A 562 -14.26 -15.50 -1.07
C SER A 562 -14.92 -14.65 0.01
N ARG A 563 -15.13 -15.18 1.22
CA ARG A 563 -15.93 -14.52 2.27
C ARG A 563 -15.45 -13.09 2.54
N SER A 564 -14.18 -12.91 2.89
CA SER A 564 -13.66 -11.62 3.30
C SER A 564 -13.64 -10.59 2.16
N VAL A 565 -13.35 -11.03 0.92
CA VAL A 565 -13.36 -10.15 -0.26
C VAL A 565 -14.78 -9.71 -0.59
N PHE A 566 -15.75 -10.62 -0.53
CA PHE A 566 -17.17 -10.31 -0.71
C PHE A 566 -17.67 -9.30 0.34
N GLU A 567 -17.41 -9.57 1.63
CA GLU A 567 -17.82 -8.68 2.72
C GLU A 567 -17.17 -7.29 2.60
N PHE A 568 -15.89 -7.25 2.20
CA PHE A 568 -15.18 -6.00 1.96
C PHE A 568 -15.83 -5.19 0.82
N ARG A 569 -16.10 -5.81 -0.32
CA ARG A 569 -16.76 -5.16 -1.45
C ARG A 569 -18.18 -4.68 -1.09
N CYS A 570 -18.96 -5.48 -0.37
CA CYS A 570 -20.29 -5.06 0.10
C CYS A 570 -20.19 -3.79 0.97
N LYS A 571 -19.27 -3.75 1.92
CA LYS A 571 -19.05 -2.57 2.78
C LYS A 571 -18.65 -1.33 2.01
N LEU A 572 -17.81 -1.46 0.97
CA LEU A 572 -17.46 -0.35 0.08
C LEU A 572 -18.69 0.18 -0.66
N PHE A 573 -19.48 -0.71 -1.24
CA PHE A 573 -20.68 -0.32 -1.99
C PHE A 573 -21.75 0.29 -1.09
N GLU A 574 -21.95 -0.25 0.12
CA GLU A 574 -22.83 0.34 1.13
C GLU A 574 -22.43 1.77 1.49
N GLU A 575 -21.13 2.01 1.64
CA GLU A 575 -20.61 3.35 1.90
C GLU A 575 -20.85 4.29 0.72
N HIS A 576 -20.47 3.89 -0.48
CA HIS A 576 -20.61 4.72 -1.69
C HIS A 576 -22.07 5.06 -2.01
N LEU A 577 -23.00 4.17 -1.66
CA LEU A 577 -24.43 4.38 -1.83
C LEU A 577 -25.10 5.06 -0.62
N GLY A 578 -24.35 5.37 0.44
CA GLY A 578 -24.89 5.99 1.66
C GLY A 578 -25.84 5.12 2.45
N LEU A 579 -25.74 3.79 2.35
CA LEU A 579 -26.62 2.82 3.00
C LEU A 579 -26.27 2.54 4.47
N GLN A 580 -25.52 3.41 5.12
CA GLN A 580 -25.11 3.20 6.51
C GLN A 580 -26.26 3.46 7.49
N PRO A 581 -26.36 2.69 8.60
CA PRO A 581 -27.47 2.80 9.55
C PRO A 581 -27.70 4.19 10.14
N SER A 582 -26.65 5.00 10.21
CA SER A 582 -26.71 6.38 10.75
C SER A 582 -27.31 7.42 9.81
N LYS A 583 -27.45 7.12 8.51
CA LYS A 583 -27.90 8.08 7.49
C LYS A 583 -29.26 7.71 6.84
N SER A 584 -29.85 6.57 7.16
CA SER A 584 -31.03 6.06 6.46
C SER A 584 -32.33 6.23 7.28
N PRO A 585 -33.29 7.08 6.85
CA PRO A 585 -34.53 7.33 7.56
C PRO A 585 -35.63 6.26 7.40
N GLY A 586 -35.42 5.17 6.65
CA GLY A 586 -36.48 4.20 6.34
C GLY A 586 -36.03 2.74 6.34
N GLY A 587 -36.40 1.99 7.39
CA GLY A 587 -35.88 0.65 7.67
C GLY A 587 -36.18 -0.46 6.63
N LEU A 588 -37.26 -0.41 5.84
CA LEU A 588 -37.64 -1.47 4.89
C LEU A 588 -36.98 -1.27 3.50
N GLU A 589 -36.85 -0.05 3.01
CA GLU A 589 -36.13 0.24 1.76
C GLU A 589 -34.63 -0.07 1.87
N VAL A 590 -34.03 0.20 3.03
CA VAL A 590 -32.61 -0.08 3.32
C VAL A 590 -32.29 -1.57 3.27
N GLN A 591 -33.13 -2.44 3.83
CA GLN A 591 -32.93 -3.89 3.78
C GLN A 591 -32.96 -4.44 2.34
N HIS A 592 -33.82 -3.89 1.48
CA HIS A 592 -33.86 -4.29 0.07
C HIS A 592 -32.58 -3.85 -0.68
N LEU A 593 -32.06 -2.66 -0.40
CA LEU A 593 -30.83 -2.15 -1.01
C LEU A 593 -29.59 -2.92 -0.57
N HIS A 594 -29.51 -3.34 0.69
CA HIS A 594 -28.44 -4.25 1.16
C HIS A 594 -28.45 -5.57 0.38
N GLN A 595 -29.63 -6.18 0.15
CA GLN A 595 -29.73 -7.39 -0.67
C GLN A 595 -29.31 -7.18 -2.13
N VAL A 596 -29.60 -5.99 -2.69
CA VAL A 596 -29.21 -5.63 -4.07
C VAL A 596 -27.68 -5.48 -4.19
N VAL A 597 -27.00 -4.98 -3.16
CA VAL A 597 -25.54 -4.85 -3.12
C VAL A 597 -24.82 -6.20 -3.17
N GLU A 598 -25.44 -7.28 -2.70
CA GLU A 598 -24.82 -8.62 -2.71
C GLU A 598 -24.55 -9.15 -4.13
N ASP A 599 -25.31 -8.74 -5.15
CA ASP A 599 -25.10 -9.13 -6.57
C ASP A 599 -24.78 -7.89 -7.43
N PRO A 600 -23.50 -7.54 -7.58
CA PRO A 600 -23.07 -6.26 -8.16
C PRO A 600 -23.31 -6.14 -9.65
N ILE A 601 -23.65 -7.23 -10.33
CA ILE A 601 -23.97 -7.24 -11.77
C ILE A 601 -25.40 -7.69 -12.07
N SER A 602 -26.27 -7.72 -11.07
CA SER A 602 -27.70 -7.92 -11.28
C SER A 602 -28.31 -6.73 -12.02
N GLU A 603 -29.43 -6.94 -12.73
CA GLU A 603 -30.18 -5.84 -13.34
C GLU A 603 -30.67 -4.85 -12.29
N ALA A 604 -31.09 -5.35 -11.13
CA ALA A 604 -31.54 -4.53 -10.02
C ALA A 604 -30.44 -3.59 -9.50
N PHE A 605 -29.17 -4.02 -9.49
CA PHE A 605 -28.05 -3.17 -9.10
C PHE A 605 -27.63 -2.21 -10.20
N LEU A 606 -27.38 -2.70 -11.41
CA LEU A 606 -26.89 -1.89 -12.53
C LEU A 606 -27.89 -0.83 -13.00
N HIS A 607 -29.19 -1.12 -12.96
CA HIS A 607 -30.25 -0.17 -13.35
C HIS A 607 -30.97 0.49 -12.16
N GLY A 608 -30.54 0.19 -10.93
CA GLY A 608 -31.08 0.70 -9.68
C GLY A 608 -30.22 1.83 -9.06
N PRO A 609 -29.90 1.70 -7.76
CA PRO A 609 -29.26 2.78 -6.99
C PRO A 609 -27.93 3.26 -7.55
N TRP A 610 -27.13 2.35 -8.15
CA TRP A 610 -25.81 2.70 -8.69
C TRP A 610 -25.89 3.67 -9.87
N LEU A 611 -26.84 3.49 -10.79
CA LEU A 611 -27.04 4.40 -11.92
C LEU A 611 -27.84 5.66 -11.54
N SER A 612 -28.81 5.55 -10.63
CA SER A 612 -29.58 6.73 -10.20
C SER A 612 -28.71 7.75 -9.44
N THR A 613 -27.73 7.28 -8.69
CA THR A 613 -26.69 8.15 -8.09
C THR A 613 -25.70 8.67 -9.13
N SER A 614 -25.43 7.91 -10.20
CA SER A 614 -24.52 8.32 -11.28
C SER A 614 -25.15 9.34 -12.24
N GLN A 615 -26.46 9.33 -12.46
CA GLN A 615 -27.13 10.36 -13.28
C GLN A 615 -27.06 11.76 -12.66
N ASN A 616 -26.92 11.83 -11.32
CA ASN A 616 -26.66 13.09 -10.62
C ASN A 616 -25.16 13.44 -10.53
N ASN A 617 -24.25 12.53 -10.91
CA ASN A 617 -22.80 12.66 -10.80
C ASN A 617 -22.05 12.33 -12.10
N SER A 618 -22.75 12.27 -13.25
CA SER A 618 -22.08 12.03 -14.54
C SER A 618 -21.06 13.12 -14.84
N LEU A 619 -19.83 12.71 -15.06
CA LEU A 619 -18.69 13.50 -15.51
C LEU A 619 -18.96 14.14 -16.88
#